data_33d2e2593d82ed20145ea290a0cba9d2
#
_entry.id   33d2e2593d82ed20145ea290a0cba9d2
#
_cell.length_a   1.000
_cell.length_b   1.000
_cell.length_c   1.000
_cell.angle_alpha   90.00
_cell.angle_beta   90.00
_cell.angle_gamma   90.00
#
_symmetry.space_group_name_H-M   'P 1'
#
loop_
_entity.id
_entity.type
_entity.pdbx_description
1 polymer ?
#
loop_
_entity_poly.entity_id
_entity_poly.type
_entity_poly.pdbx_seq_one_letter_code
_entity_poly.pdbx_strand_id
1 'polypeptide(L)'
;MKKYTILFGAICAIILAFSLNAKADFTSTLSFSNLPPGNPGPYGTVDVSLTGQTATITFTAAAGYFFGDGSSAAVELNTDSFTEAFVSESPSNNFKAFAFDQQVDGFGSFDLAVDQKNFAVKLTSITFTVTNTGTAWASDADVLAVNANGFDAAAHVFSTSSGLTGFAAETPGEHHIPDGGATATLLGLGLAGVAGIRARFGRN
;
A
#
# COMPACT_ATOMS: atom_id res chain seq x y z
N MET A 1 0.40 -12.30 -50.29
CA MET A 1 1.20 -11.69 -49.23
C MET A 1 0.50 -10.53 -48.49
N LYS A 2 -0.34 -9.68 -49.09
CA LYS A 2 -1.01 -8.52 -48.44
C LYS A 2 -1.99 -8.86 -47.31
N LYS A 3 -2.66 -10.03 -47.33
CA LYS A 3 -3.66 -10.40 -46.28
C LYS A 3 -3.04 -10.77 -44.94
N TYR A 4 -1.80 -11.25 -44.89
CA TYR A 4 -1.13 -11.64 -43.64
C TYR A 4 -0.53 -10.45 -42.87
N THR A 5 -0.17 -9.38 -43.60
CA THR A 5 0.38 -8.15 -42.99
C THR A 5 -0.68 -7.41 -42.13
N ILE A 6 -1.94 -7.41 -42.61
CA ILE A 6 -3.06 -6.77 -41.89
C ILE A 6 -3.41 -7.52 -40.59
N LEU A 7 -3.39 -8.88 -40.66
CA LEU A 7 -3.70 -9.70 -39.48
C LEU A 7 -2.62 -9.57 -38.41
N PHE A 8 -1.35 -9.46 -38.81
CA PHE A 8 -0.23 -9.29 -37.86
C PHE A 8 -0.26 -7.92 -37.17
N GLY A 9 -0.59 -6.86 -37.90
CA GLY A 9 -0.77 -5.52 -37.33
C GLY A 9 -1.92 -5.44 -36.34
N ALA A 10 -3.03 -6.12 -36.59
CA ALA A 10 -4.19 -6.15 -35.67
C ALA A 10 -3.89 -6.92 -34.37
N ILE A 11 -3.15 -8.02 -34.40
CA ILE A 11 -2.76 -8.80 -33.23
C ILE A 11 -1.78 -8.00 -32.36
N CYS A 12 -0.79 -7.33 -32.94
CA CYS A 12 0.13 -6.45 -32.18
C CYS A 12 -0.58 -5.27 -31.56
N ALA A 13 -1.55 -4.65 -32.23
CA ALA A 13 -2.35 -3.55 -31.70
C ALA A 13 -3.24 -3.99 -30.53
N ILE A 14 -3.79 -5.20 -30.57
CA ILE A 14 -4.60 -5.77 -29.47
C ILE A 14 -3.71 -6.05 -28.25
N ILE A 15 -2.50 -6.59 -28.43
CA ILE A 15 -1.57 -6.86 -27.32
C ILE A 15 -1.12 -5.55 -26.65
N LEU A 16 -0.86 -4.50 -27.42
CA LEU A 16 -0.53 -3.17 -26.88
C LEU A 16 -1.70 -2.50 -26.14
N ALA A 17 -2.95 -2.76 -26.54
CA ALA A 17 -4.12 -2.19 -25.89
C ALA A 17 -4.42 -2.82 -24.51
N PHE A 18 -3.96 -4.06 -24.24
CA PHE A 18 -4.11 -4.72 -22.94
C PHE A 18 -2.96 -4.49 -21.97
N SER A 19 -1.89 -3.80 -22.38
CA SER A 19 -0.77 -3.46 -21.49
C SER A 19 -1.04 -2.21 -20.62
N LEU A 20 -2.25 -1.64 -20.69
CA LEU A 20 -2.61 -0.49 -19.89
C LEU A 20 -3.09 -0.95 -18.50
N ASN A 21 -2.26 -0.67 -17.50
CA ASN A 21 -2.56 -0.68 -16.08
C ASN A 21 -2.59 -2.02 -15.34
N ALA A 22 -1.54 -2.82 -15.44
CA ALA A 22 -1.18 -3.65 -14.29
C ALA A 22 -0.53 -2.71 -13.24
N LYS A 23 -1.37 -2.00 -12.47
CA LYS A 23 -0.92 -1.28 -11.29
C LYS A 23 -0.67 -2.35 -10.22
N ALA A 24 0.55 -2.49 -9.79
CA ALA A 24 0.85 -3.27 -8.59
C ALA A 24 0.60 -2.33 -7.42
N ASP A 25 -0.49 -2.55 -6.67
CA ASP A 25 -0.70 -1.85 -5.42
C ASP A 25 0.45 -2.21 -4.46
N PHE A 26 0.99 -1.21 -3.77
CA PHE A 26 2.00 -1.44 -2.74
C PHE A 26 1.30 -1.85 -1.45
N THR A 27 1.70 -2.99 -0.87
CA THR A 27 1.18 -3.47 0.42
C THR A 27 2.33 -3.70 1.38
N SER A 28 2.21 -3.13 2.57
CA SER A 28 3.10 -3.30 3.70
C SER A 28 2.38 -4.03 4.84
N THR A 29 3.10 -4.82 5.65
CA THR A 29 2.52 -5.59 6.75
C THR A 29 3.03 -5.06 8.09
N LEU A 30 2.13 -4.66 8.97
CA LEU A 30 2.44 -4.29 10.35
C LEU A 30 2.78 -5.56 11.14
N SER A 31 4.04 -5.95 11.17
CA SER A 31 4.51 -7.22 11.74
C SER A 31 5.32 -7.06 13.04
N PHE A 32 5.85 -5.86 13.30
CA PHE A 32 6.60 -5.54 14.50
C PHE A 32 5.74 -4.71 15.46
N SER A 33 5.78 -4.99 16.78
CA SER A 33 5.00 -4.20 17.75
C SER A 33 5.70 -4.08 19.10
N ASN A 34 5.27 -3.09 19.88
CA ASN A 34 5.63 -2.92 21.27
C ASN A 34 4.56 -3.49 22.23
N LEU A 35 3.58 -4.24 21.72
CA LEU A 35 2.64 -4.99 22.56
C LEU A 35 3.39 -5.99 23.46
N PRO A 36 2.94 -6.21 24.69
CA PRO A 36 3.52 -7.23 25.57
C PRO A 36 3.53 -8.62 24.94
N PRO A 37 4.46 -9.50 25.34
CA PRO A 37 4.52 -10.89 24.86
C PRO A 37 3.17 -11.62 24.96
N GLY A 38 2.87 -12.50 23.98
CA GLY A 38 1.59 -13.20 23.89
C GLY A 38 0.58 -12.57 22.93
N ASN A 39 0.97 -11.50 22.23
CA ASN A 39 0.18 -10.87 21.16
C ASN A 39 0.90 -11.03 19.83
N PRO A 40 0.79 -12.18 19.15
CA PRO A 40 1.52 -12.45 17.91
C PRO A 40 0.99 -11.62 16.73
N GLY A 41 1.89 -11.13 15.85
CA GLY A 41 1.51 -10.51 14.56
C GLY A 41 1.03 -11.54 13.52
N PRO A 42 0.65 -11.10 12.32
CA PRO A 42 0.60 -9.69 11.92
C PRO A 42 -0.54 -8.91 12.58
N TYR A 43 -0.36 -7.61 12.71
CA TYR A 43 -1.32 -6.72 13.39
C TYR A 43 -2.25 -6.02 12.40
N GLY A 44 -1.83 -5.91 11.14
CA GLY A 44 -2.59 -5.29 10.06
C GLY A 44 -1.77 -5.18 8.78
N THR A 45 -2.38 -4.56 7.77
CA THR A 45 -1.74 -4.18 6.50
C THR A 45 -1.93 -2.70 6.21
N VAL A 46 -1.04 -2.15 5.40
CA VAL A 46 -1.12 -0.82 4.81
C VAL A 46 -1.05 -0.99 3.31
N ASP A 47 -2.14 -0.66 2.63
CA ASP A 47 -2.24 -0.73 1.18
C ASP A 47 -2.18 0.68 0.59
N VAL A 48 -1.31 0.90 -0.38
CA VAL A 48 -1.11 2.17 -1.06
C VAL A 48 -1.41 2.01 -2.54
N SER A 49 -2.30 2.84 -3.06
CA SER A 49 -2.56 2.92 -4.50
C SER A 49 -2.47 4.37 -4.99
N LEU A 50 -1.70 4.60 -6.06
CA LEU A 50 -1.42 5.93 -6.61
C LEU A 50 -2.25 6.17 -7.88
N THR A 51 -2.94 7.29 -7.98
CA THR A 51 -3.61 7.76 -9.19
C THR A 51 -3.18 9.19 -9.50
N GLY A 52 -2.38 9.35 -10.53
CA GLY A 52 -1.70 10.63 -10.78
C GLY A 52 -0.73 10.95 -9.66
N GLN A 53 -0.99 12.02 -8.91
CA GLN A 53 -0.22 12.42 -7.73
C GLN A 53 -1.02 12.26 -6.43
N THR A 54 -2.15 11.56 -6.48
CA THR A 54 -2.97 11.28 -5.30
C THR A 54 -2.85 9.81 -4.93
N ALA A 55 -2.30 9.54 -3.77
CA ALA A 55 -2.25 8.22 -3.15
C ALA A 55 -3.49 8.01 -2.30
N THR A 56 -4.10 6.82 -2.41
CA THR A 56 -5.07 6.31 -1.46
C THR A 56 -4.35 5.34 -0.54
N ILE A 57 -4.40 5.58 0.76
CA ILE A 57 -3.73 4.78 1.79
C ILE A 57 -4.81 4.15 2.66
N THR A 58 -4.77 2.83 2.78
CA THR A 58 -5.74 2.06 3.55
C THR A 58 -5.03 1.19 4.57
N PHE A 59 -5.32 1.42 5.84
CA PHE A 59 -4.94 0.54 6.93
C PHE A 59 -6.06 -0.47 7.17
N THR A 60 -5.72 -1.76 7.28
CA THR A 60 -6.66 -2.84 7.60
C THR A 60 -6.11 -3.65 8.78
N ALA A 61 -6.88 -3.72 9.86
CA ALA A 61 -6.49 -4.48 11.05
C ALA A 61 -6.59 -5.99 10.79
N ALA A 62 -5.60 -6.75 11.27
CA ALA A 62 -5.65 -8.20 11.21
C ALA A 62 -6.71 -8.77 12.18
N ALA A 63 -7.12 -10.01 11.93
CA ALA A 63 -8.08 -10.69 12.79
C ALA A 63 -7.58 -10.76 14.24
N GLY A 64 -8.42 -10.32 15.19
CA GLY A 64 -8.05 -10.23 16.62
C GLY A 64 -7.45 -8.90 17.04
N TYR A 65 -7.28 -7.96 16.10
CA TYR A 65 -6.78 -6.61 16.36
C TYR A 65 -7.75 -5.54 15.85
N PHE A 66 -7.64 -4.35 16.41
CA PHE A 66 -8.34 -3.14 15.99
C PHE A 66 -7.40 -1.94 16.10
N PHE A 67 -7.69 -0.89 15.36
CA PHE A 67 -7.04 0.41 15.54
C PHE A 67 -7.78 1.24 16.59
N GLY A 68 -7.02 1.94 17.44
CA GLY A 68 -7.52 2.82 18.49
C GLY A 68 -7.27 4.29 18.18
N ASP A 69 -7.62 5.20 19.09
CA ASP A 69 -7.29 6.63 18.97
C ASP A 69 -5.80 6.90 19.25
N GLY A 70 -5.36 8.13 18.95
CA GLY A 70 -3.97 8.55 19.13
C GLY A 70 -3.03 7.87 18.12
N SER A 71 -2.83 8.48 16.96
CA SER A 71 -2.05 7.93 15.84
C SER A 71 -2.58 6.55 15.39
N SER A 72 -3.88 6.50 15.15
CA SER A 72 -4.58 5.27 14.72
C SER A 72 -4.00 4.68 13.45
N ALA A 73 -3.50 5.54 12.56
CA ALA A 73 -2.75 5.23 11.35
C ALA A 73 -1.75 6.36 11.10
N ALA A 74 -0.48 6.07 11.01
CA ALA A 74 0.60 7.03 10.80
C ALA A 74 1.47 6.60 9.64
N VAL A 75 1.90 7.54 8.80
CA VAL A 75 2.75 7.30 7.63
C VAL A 75 3.85 8.35 7.51
N GLU A 76 5.02 7.90 7.07
CA GLU A 76 6.10 8.75 6.58
C GLU A 76 5.96 8.89 5.08
N LEU A 77 6.00 10.10 4.57
CA LEU A 77 5.73 10.40 3.17
C LEU A 77 7.01 10.77 2.43
N ASN A 78 7.17 10.25 1.23
CA ASN A 78 8.28 10.62 0.35
C ASN A 78 7.99 11.94 -0.38
N THR A 79 7.69 12.99 0.38
CA THR A 79 7.47 14.35 -0.13
C THR A 79 7.50 15.37 1.00
N ASP A 80 8.01 16.57 0.72
CA ASP A 80 8.01 17.70 1.65
C ASP A 80 6.74 18.57 1.53
N SER A 81 5.84 18.25 0.60
CA SER A 81 4.66 19.09 0.32
C SER A 81 3.48 18.24 -0.16
N PHE A 82 2.41 18.24 0.61
CA PHE A 82 1.21 17.47 0.31
C PHE A 82 -0.06 18.12 0.87
N THR A 83 -1.20 17.62 0.42
CA THR A 83 -2.51 17.85 1.02
C THR A 83 -3.16 16.51 1.32
N GLU A 84 -3.94 16.43 2.40
CA GLU A 84 -4.58 15.22 2.86
C GLU A 84 -6.10 15.35 2.86
N ALA A 85 -6.81 14.23 2.71
CA ALA A 85 -8.25 14.17 2.86
C ALA A 85 -8.68 12.82 3.45
N PHE A 86 -9.54 12.87 4.47
CA PHE A 86 -10.15 11.67 5.02
C PHE A 86 -11.19 11.10 4.06
N VAL A 87 -11.19 9.78 3.87
CA VAL A 87 -12.10 9.08 2.97
C VAL A 87 -13.13 8.28 3.76
N SER A 88 -12.67 7.33 4.58
CA SER A 88 -13.58 6.44 5.32
C SER A 88 -12.89 5.70 6.46
N GLU A 89 -13.70 5.12 7.32
CA GLU A 89 -13.29 4.20 8.37
C GLU A 89 -14.39 3.18 8.66
N SER A 90 -14.05 2.06 9.26
CA SER A 90 -15.01 1.04 9.69
C SER A 90 -14.73 0.62 11.14
N PRO A 91 -15.72 0.73 12.05
CA PRO A 91 -17.01 1.40 11.90
C PRO A 91 -16.87 2.92 11.73
N SER A 92 -17.86 3.57 11.09
CA SER A 92 -17.84 4.99 10.73
C SER A 92 -18.07 5.94 11.92
N ASN A 93 -17.77 7.24 11.69
CA ASN A 93 -18.03 8.39 12.56
C ASN A 93 -17.08 8.55 13.77
N ASN A 94 -15.85 8.10 13.67
CA ASN A 94 -14.85 8.29 14.72
C ASN A 94 -13.68 9.20 14.32
N PHE A 95 -13.55 9.60 13.08
CA PHE A 95 -12.51 10.52 12.62
C PHE A 95 -12.58 11.86 13.35
N LYS A 96 -11.43 12.33 13.82
CA LYS A 96 -11.28 13.61 14.53
C LYS A 96 -10.52 14.63 13.69
N ALA A 97 -9.28 14.30 13.33
CA ALA A 97 -8.38 15.19 12.62
C ALA A 97 -7.20 14.42 12.02
N PHE A 98 -6.46 15.09 11.15
CA PHE A 98 -5.07 14.72 10.87
C PHE A 98 -4.14 15.39 11.88
N ALA A 99 -3.06 14.73 12.22
CA ALA A 99 -1.95 15.24 13.01
C ALA A 99 -0.66 15.14 12.20
N PHE A 100 0.23 16.14 12.36
CA PHE A 100 1.48 16.22 11.60
C PHE A 100 2.66 16.08 12.56
N ASP A 101 3.81 15.63 12.04
CA ASP A 101 5.04 15.39 12.83
C ASP A 101 4.76 14.56 14.10
N GLN A 102 3.93 13.54 13.93
CA GLN A 102 3.36 12.81 15.07
C GLN A 102 4.33 11.76 15.59
N GLN A 103 4.72 11.90 16.86
CA GLN A 103 5.52 10.90 17.55
C GLN A 103 4.69 9.65 17.87
N VAL A 104 5.15 8.49 17.39
CA VAL A 104 4.59 7.17 17.70
C VAL A 104 5.55 6.43 18.63
N ASP A 105 5.06 6.02 19.80
CA ASP A 105 5.89 5.43 20.86
C ASP A 105 6.59 4.13 20.38
N GLY A 106 7.92 4.17 20.44
CA GLY A 106 8.80 3.09 20.00
C GLY A 106 9.13 3.10 18.50
N PHE A 107 8.45 3.92 17.67
CA PHE A 107 8.57 3.87 16.20
C PHE A 107 9.05 5.18 15.56
N GLY A 108 9.15 6.27 16.32
CA GLY A 108 9.65 7.57 15.83
C GLY A 108 8.54 8.52 15.40
N SER A 109 8.93 9.60 14.71
CA SER A 109 7.99 10.58 14.15
C SER A 109 7.60 10.21 12.75
N PHE A 110 6.36 10.56 12.40
CA PHE A 110 5.75 10.37 11.08
C PHE A 110 5.16 11.69 10.60
N ASP A 111 5.23 11.97 9.29
CA ASP A 111 4.74 13.20 8.68
C ASP A 111 3.25 13.41 8.88
N LEU A 112 2.47 12.33 8.78
CA LEU A 112 1.01 12.38 8.82
C LEU A 112 0.45 11.24 9.67
N ALA A 113 -0.48 11.55 10.56
CA ALA A 113 -1.27 10.56 11.29
C ALA A 113 -2.76 10.90 11.26
N VAL A 114 -3.59 9.86 11.25
CA VAL A 114 -5.04 9.96 11.46
C VAL A 114 -5.33 9.84 12.95
N ASP A 115 -6.01 10.84 13.51
CA ASP A 115 -6.42 10.86 14.90
C ASP A 115 -7.94 10.60 15.02
N GLN A 116 -8.34 9.83 16.03
CA GLN A 116 -9.70 9.40 16.26
C GLN A 116 -10.29 10.07 17.51
N LYS A 117 -11.63 10.16 17.57
CA LYS A 117 -12.34 10.83 18.68
C LYS A 117 -12.43 9.98 19.95
N ASN A 118 -12.46 8.68 19.78
CA ASN A 118 -12.86 7.79 20.87
C ASN A 118 -12.17 6.44 20.78
N PHE A 119 -11.32 6.15 21.73
CA PHE A 119 -10.62 4.88 21.86
C PHE A 119 -11.56 3.67 22.03
N ALA A 120 -12.78 3.87 22.54
CA ALA A 120 -13.74 2.78 22.66
C ALA A 120 -14.26 2.26 21.32
N VAL A 121 -14.12 3.04 20.24
CA VAL A 121 -14.45 2.59 18.89
C VAL A 121 -13.29 1.77 18.33
N LYS A 122 -13.56 0.52 18.06
CA LYS A 122 -12.58 -0.45 17.55
C LYS A 122 -12.64 -0.46 16.03
N LEU A 123 -11.70 0.25 15.39
CA LEU A 123 -11.66 0.38 13.94
C LEU A 123 -11.01 -0.83 13.30
N THR A 124 -11.63 -1.37 12.26
CA THR A 124 -11.08 -2.45 11.43
C THR A 124 -10.39 -1.95 10.19
N SER A 125 -10.73 -0.73 9.73
CA SER A 125 -10.04 -0.09 8.61
C SER A 125 -10.10 1.43 8.71
N ILE A 126 -9.10 2.09 8.13
CA ILE A 126 -8.98 3.55 7.99
C ILE A 126 -8.45 3.83 6.60
N THR A 127 -9.15 4.68 5.83
CA THR A 127 -8.72 5.08 4.48
C THR A 127 -8.67 6.60 4.39
N PHE A 128 -7.58 7.12 3.84
CA PHE A 128 -7.39 8.52 3.56
C PHE A 128 -6.60 8.70 2.26
N THR A 129 -6.59 9.91 1.71
CA THR A 129 -5.80 10.25 0.53
C THR A 129 -4.76 11.29 0.88
N VAL A 130 -3.63 11.22 0.17
CA VAL A 130 -2.57 12.22 0.20
C VAL A 130 -2.27 12.61 -1.24
N THR A 131 -2.34 13.91 -1.54
CA THR A 131 -1.97 14.44 -2.85
C THR A 131 -0.63 15.14 -2.74
N ASN A 132 0.36 14.63 -3.45
CA ASN A 132 1.69 15.24 -3.53
C ASN A 132 1.62 16.53 -4.34
N THR A 133 2.12 17.62 -3.77
CA THR A 133 2.21 18.94 -4.44
C THR A 133 3.67 19.32 -4.76
N GLY A 134 4.62 18.48 -4.41
CA GLY A 134 6.06 18.62 -4.67
C GLY A 134 6.53 17.78 -5.86
N THR A 135 7.66 17.10 -5.69
CA THR A 135 8.24 16.21 -6.70
C THR A 135 7.37 14.97 -6.89
N ALA A 136 6.99 14.69 -8.13
CA ALA A 136 6.06 13.63 -8.47
C ALA A 136 6.55 12.24 -8.03
N TRP A 137 5.66 11.45 -7.43
CA TRP A 137 5.89 10.02 -7.22
C TRP A 137 5.81 9.26 -8.54
N ALA A 138 6.74 8.33 -8.76
CA ALA A 138 6.80 7.53 -9.97
C ALA A 138 5.95 6.25 -9.87
N SER A 139 5.71 5.73 -8.66
CA SER A 139 4.97 4.51 -8.39
C SER A 139 4.31 4.52 -7.03
N ASP A 140 3.44 3.54 -6.76
CA ASP A 140 2.82 3.34 -5.44
C ASP A 140 3.87 3.13 -4.34
N ALA A 141 4.97 2.44 -4.66
CA ALA A 141 6.08 2.20 -3.74
C ALA A 141 6.90 3.46 -3.40
N ASP A 142 6.78 4.52 -4.21
CA ASP A 142 7.49 5.79 -3.97
C ASP A 142 6.71 6.72 -3.04
N VAL A 143 5.48 6.38 -2.66
CA VAL A 143 4.61 7.23 -1.83
C VAL A 143 5.14 7.32 -0.40
N LEU A 144 5.52 6.19 0.17
CA LEU A 144 6.04 6.12 1.53
C LEU A 144 7.56 6.17 1.54
N ALA A 145 8.12 6.82 2.56
CA ALA A 145 9.53 6.80 2.89
C ALA A 145 9.71 6.12 4.25
N VAL A 146 10.93 5.86 4.65
CA VAL A 146 11.23 5.43 6.02
C VAL A 146 11.62 6.64 6.86
N ASN A 147 11.09 6.73 8.07
CA ASN A 147 11.48 7.74 9.03
C ASN A 147 12.89 7.47 9.59
N ALA A 148 13.36 8.30 10.52
CA ALA A 148 14.69 8.17 11.11
C ALA A 148 14.92 6.84 11.86
N ASN A 149 13.85 6.14 12.25
CA ASN A 149 13.90 4.84 12.92
C ASN A 149 13.74 3.65 11.95
N GLY A 150 13.55 3.91 10.64
CA GLY A 150 13.46 2.89 9.60
C GLY A 150 12.05 2.35 9.36
N PHE A 151 11.00 3.04 9.79
CA PHE A 151 9.60 2.66 9.61
C PHE A 151 8.90 3.61 8.63
N ASP A 152 8.09 3.08 7.72
CA ASP A 152 7.30 3.85 6.77
C ASP A 152 5.85 4.07 7.23
N ALA A 153 5.32 3.14 8.03
CA ALA A 153 3.98 3.20 8.58
C ALA A 153 3.89 2.58 9.98
N ALA A 154 2.98 3.11 10.80
CA ALA A 154 2.67 2.58 12.12
C ALA A 154 1.18 2.81 12.46
N ALA A 155 0.66 2.02 13.39
CA ALA A 155 -0.70 2.16 13.88
C ALA A 155 -0.82 1.86 15.38
N HIS A 156 -1.70 2.58 16.08
CA HIS A 156 -2.10 2.23 17.43
C HIS A 156 -3.06 1.05 17.40
N VAL A 157 -2.64 -0.09 17.94
CA VAL A 157 -3.37 -1.34 17.88
C VAL A 157 -3.89 -1.77 19.24
N PHE A 158 -5.06 -2.40 19.24
CA PHE A 158 -5.70 -3.03 20.40
C PHE A 158 -5.84 -4.53 20.12
N SER A 159 -5.37 -5.35 21.04
CA SER A 159 -5.54 -6.81 20.99
C SER A 159 -6.82 -7.23 21.71
N THR A 160 -7.68 -7.99 21.02
CA THR A 160 -8.93 -8.51 21.59
C THR A 160 -8.68 -9.64 22.58
N SER A 161 -7.60 -10.39 22.42
CA SER A 161 -7.29 -11.54 23.26
C SER A 161 -6.75 -11.13 24.63
N SER A 162 -5.93 -10.08 24.69
CA SER A 162 -5.32 -9.60 25.94
C SER A 162 -6.00 -8.36 26.54
N GLY A 163 -6.78 -7.61 25.73
CA GLY A 163 -7.32 -6.31 26.12
C GLY A 163 -6.27 -5.19 26.18
N LEU A 164 -5.05 -5.44 25.72
CA LEU A 164 -3.94 -4.50 25.78
C LEU A 164 -3.84 -3.68 24.49
N THR A 165 -3.20 -2.52 24.60
CA THR A 165 -2.90 -1.62 23.48
C THR A 165 -1.40 -1.42 23.36
N GLY A 166 -0.97 -1.04 22.18
CA GLY A 166 0.40 -0.69 21.83
C GLY A 166 0.43 -0.20 20.40
N PHE A 167 1.62 0.01 19.88
CA PHE A 167 1.80 0.36 18.47
C PHE A 167 2.36 -0.81 17.70
N ALA A 168 2.01 -0.88 16.43
CA ALA A 168 2.57 -1.82 15.47
C ALA A 168 3.03 -1.07 14.23
N ALA A 169 4.13 -1.54 13.63
CA ALA A 169 4.71 -1.00 12.41
C ALA A 169 5.18 -2.12 11.50
N GLU A 170 5.59 -1.78 10.31
CA GLU A 170 6.31 -2.66 9.40
C GLU A 170 7.65 -3.09 10.03
N THR A 171 8.20 -4.23 9.59
CA THR A 171 9.56 -4.63 9.97
C THR A 171 10.57 -3.67 9.33
N PRO A 172 11.50 -3.07 10.09
CA PRO A 172 12.46 -2.13 9.55
C PRO A 172 13.25 -2.71 8.37
N GLY A 173 13.27 -1.98 7.25
CA GLY A 173 14.04 -2.35 6.06
C GLY A 173 13.36 -3.35 5.11
N GLU A 174 12.16 -3.81 5.40
CA GLU A 174 11.34 -4.56 4.45
C GLU A 174 10.59 -3.61 3.49
N HIS A 175 11.32 -2.95 2.60
CA HIS A 175 10.68 -2.34 1.44
C HIS A 175 10.14 -3.45 0.55
N HIS A 176 8.83 -3.67 0.58
CA HIS A 176 8.20 -4.63 -0.29
C HIS A 176 8.35 -4.16 -1.74
N ILE A 177 9.17 -4.88 -2.49
CA ILE A 177 9.25 -4.75 -3.94
C ILE A 177 7.85 -5.07 -4.47
N PRO A 178 7.27 -4.23 -5.37
CA PRO A 178 5.96 -4.51 -5.95
C PRO A 178 5.88 -5.95 -6.41
N ASP A 179 4.80 -6.64 -6.06
CA ASP A 179 4.60 -8.04 -6.39
C ASP A 179 4.88 -8.29 -7.87
N GLY A 180 5.90 -9.09 -8.16
CA GLY A 180 6.32 -9.44 -9.51
C GLY A 180 5.29 -10.25 -10.30
N GLY A 181 4.08 -10.47 -9.77
CA GLY A 181 3.02 -11.23 -10.39
C GLY A 181 2.62 -10.66 -11.77
N ALA A 182 2.50 -9.35 -11.89
CA ALA A 182 2.25 -8.69 -13.16
C ALA A 182 3.42 -8.86 -14.14
N THR A 183 4.65 -8.71 -13.65
CA THR A 183 5.88 -8.90 -14.45
C THR A 183 6.03 -10.35 -14.89
N ALA A 184 5.76 -11.33 -14.03
CA ALA A 184 5.79 -12.75 -14.35
C ALA A 184 4.71 -13.12 -15.38
N THR A 185 3.51 -12.55 -15.26
CA THR A 185 2.41 -12.76 -16.22
C THR A 185 2.77 -12.17 -17.60
N LEU A 186 3.29 -10.93 -17.64
CA LEU A 186 3.74 -10.29 -18.88
C LEU A 186 4.91 -11.05 -19.52
N LEU A 187 5.87 -11.50 -18.74
CA LEU A 187 6.97 -12.33 -19.22
C LEU A 187 6.46 -13.67 -19.75
N GLY A 188 5.52 -14.31 -19.05
CA GLY A 188 4.88 -15.56 -19.50
C GLY A 188 4.13 -15.40 -20.81
N LEU A 189 3.35 -14.33 -20.95
CA LEU A 189 2.64 -14.00 -22.20
C LEU A 189 3.61 -13.66 -23.34
N GLY A 190 4.68 -12.92 -23.04
CA GLY A 190 5.74 -12.60 -24.00
C GLY A 190 6.43 -13.86 -24.52
N LEU A 191 6.82 -14.78 -23.65
CA LEU A 191 7.44 -16.05 -24.01
C LEU A 191 6.49 -16.97 -24.79
N ALA A 192 5.20 -17.03 -24.40
CA ALA A 192 4.18 -17.78 -25.14
C ALA A 192 3.97 -17.20 -26.54
N GLY A 193 3.98 -15.87 -26.69
CA GLY A 193 3.93 -15.19 -27.98
C GLY A 193 5.11 -15.54 -28.88
N VAL A 194 6.34 -15.50 -28.38
CA VAL A 194 7.56 -15.86 -29.10
C VAL A 194 7.54 -17.35 -29.50
N ALA A 195 7.12 -18.26 -28.61
CA ALA A 195 6.99 -19.68 -28.88
C ALA A 195 5.96 -19.94 -29.98
N GLY A 196 4.80 -19.25 -29.94
CA GLY A 196 3.78 -19.34 -31.00
C GLY A 196 4.28 -18.89 -32.39
N ILE A 197 5.04 -17.79 -32.44
CA ILE A 197 5.67 -17.29 -33.66
C ILE A 197 6.67 -18.32 -34.18
N ARG A 198 7.56 -18.86 -33.35
CA ARG A 198 8.55 -19.86 -33.73
C ARG A 198 7.91 -21.17 -34.26
N ALA A 199 6.83 -21.63 -33.63
CA ALA A 199 6.10 -22.81 -34.05
C ALA A 199 5.46 -22.65 -35.47
N ARG A 200 5.04 -21.39 -35.77
CA ARG A 200 4.37 -21.10 -37.06
C ARG A 200 5.32 -20.84 -38.22
N PHE A 201 6.49 -20.27 -37.95
CA PHE A 201 7.46 -19.86 -38.97
C PHE A 201 8.75 -20.71 -38.98
N GLY A 202 8.98 -21.56 -38.00
CA GLY A 202 10.17 -22.42 -37.92
C GLY A 202 10.03 -23.79 -38.57
N ARG A 203 8.97 -24.02 -39.35
CA ARG A 203 8.76 -25.23 -40.15
C ARG A 203 9.04 -24.95 -41.65
N ASN A 204 10.29 -24.69 -41.97
CA ASN A 204 10.83 -24.79 -43.32
C ASN A 204 12.15 -25.55 -43.26
#